data_b95c88c0e1135b5dd99d7a05facc26b3
#
_entry.id   b95c88c0e1135b5dd99d7a05facc26b3
#
_cell.length_a   1.000
_cell.length_b   1.000
_cell.length_c   1.000
_cell.angle_alpha   90.00
_cell.angle_beta   90.00
_cell.angle_gamma   90.00
#
_symmetry.space_group_name_H-M   'P 1'
#
loop_
_entity.id
_entity.type
_entity.pdbx_description
1 polymer ?
#
loop_
_entity_poly.entity_id
_entity_poly.type
_entity_poly.pdbx_seq_one_letter_code
_entity_poly.pdbx_strand_id
1 'polypeptide(L)'
;LVVLLSLFAGAYALAVIERWAVHGHMSLTGPAWAALALLGRESLLARKSDRLFFELGPVLLLVAGLMAVAVIPLAPGLIITDLATGALFLNAALAYVLVALIMAGWGPNGAYAMIAGWRFLGQFIAYAMLIVMPITAVAMRAESLSTVEIVTSQAQLWNVLYQPIGFVLFVVAAMGLAWLPPLDL
;
A
#
# COMPACT_ATOMS: atom_id res chain seq x y z
N LEU A 1 13.91 9.54 10.54
CA LEU A 1 12.92 10.48 11.05
C LEU A 1 12.22 11.23 9.93
N VAL A 2 12.96 11.87 8.98
CA VAL A 2 12.40 12.65 7.86
C VAL A 2 11.45 11.82 6.99
N VAL A 3 11.82 10.60 6.63
CA VAL A 3 10.97 9.70 5.83
C VAL A 3 9.67 9.35 6.55
N LEU A 4 9.73 9.04 7.86
CA LEU A 4 8.51 8.78 8.63
C LEU A 4 7.62 10.03 8.69
N LEU A 5 8.19 11.20 8.89
CA LEU A 5 7.45 12.45 8.88
C LEU A 5 6.80 12.73 7.52
N SER A 6 7.51 12.48 6.41
CA SER A 6 6.95 12.66 5.06
C SER A 6 5.79 11.68 4.78
N LEU A 7 5.87 10.45 5.29
CA LEU A 7 4.78 9.48 5.18
C LEU A 7 3.55 9.89 5.98
N PHE A 8 3.75 10.33 7.24
CA PHE A 8 2.63 10.83 8.04
C PHE A 8 2.01 12.07 7.43
N ALA A 9 2.82 12.99 6.88
CA ALA A 9 2.33 14.17 6.17
C ALA A 9 1.54 13.79 4.91
N GLY A 10 2.04 12.84 4.13
CA GLY A 10 1.35 12.32 2.94
C GLY A 10 0.03 11.64 3.28
N ALA A 11 0.02 10.75 4.27
CA ALA A 11 -1.19 10.09 4.75
C ALA A 11 -2.22 11.10 5.29
N TYR A 12 -1.76 12.11 6.01
CA TYR A 12 -2.61 13.18 6.50
C TYR A 12 -3.23 14.02 5.37
N ALA A 13 -2.42 14.37 4.36
CA ALA A 13 -2.89 15.09 3.18
C ALA A 13 -3.95 14.29 2.41
N LEU A 14 -3.74 12.99 2.22
CA LEU A 14 -4.73 12.10 1.61
C LEU A 14 -6.03 12.07 2.41
N ALA A 15 -5.98 11.94 3.72
CA ALA A 15 -7.16 11.94 4.58
C ALA A 15 -7.94 13.27 4.53
N VAL A 16 -7.25 14.41 4.36
CA VAL A 16 -7.87 15.72 4.16
C VAL A 16 -8.56 15.78 2.79
N ILE A 17 -7.91 15.32 1.73
CA ILE A 17 -8.46 15.29 0.36
C ILE A 17 -9.69 14.39 0.30
N GLU A 18 -9.63 13.20 0.87
CA GLU A 18 -10.75 12.27 0.95
C GLU A 18 -11.96 12.90 1.64
N ARG A 19 -11.76 13.53 2.79
CA ARG A 19 -12.83 14.23 3.50
C ARG A 19 -13.41 15.38 2.70
N TRP A 20 -12.57 16.14 2.02
CA TRP A 20 -13.02 17.19 1.13
C TRP A 20 -13.89 16.65 -0.01
N ALA A 21 -13.48 15.53 -0.63
CA ALA A 21 -14.23 14.87 -1.70
C ALA A 21 -15.61 14.36 -1.23
N VAL A 22 -15.68 13.84 0.01
CA VAL A 22 -16.92 13.26 0.56
C VAL A 22 -17.86 14.33 1.12
N HIS A 23 -17.35 15.34 1.82
CA HIS A 23 -18.16 16.32 2.57
C HIS A 23 -18.26 17.68 1.89
N GLY A 24 -17.49 17.93 0.82
CA GLY A 24 -17.50 19.19 0.09
C GLY A 24 -16.86 20.40 0.81
N HIS A 25 -16.33 20.20 2.03
CA HIS A 25 -15.64 21.25 2.79
C HIS A 25 -14.30 20.78 3.31
N MET A 26 -13.25 21.61 3.19
CA MET A 26 -11.92 21.32 3.70
C MET A 26 -11.88 21.51 5.21
N SER A 27 -11.73 20.40 5.95
CA SER A 27 -11.48 20.43 7.39
C SER A 27 -10.07 19.92 7.69
N LEU A 28 -9.13 20.85 7.95
CA LEU A 28 -7.75 20.46 8.28
C LEU A 28 -7.65 19.75 9.64
N THR A 29 -8.49 20.11 10.60
CA THR A 29 -8.46 19.52 11.95
C THR A 29 -9.21 18.20 12.08
N GLY A 30 -10.09 17.90 11.13
CA GLY A 30 -10.96 16.72 11.18
C GLY A 30 -10.22 15.38 11.23
N PRO A 31 -9.21 15.12 10.38
CA PRO A 31 -8.44 13.88 10.44
C PRO A 31 -7.65 13.72 11.73
N ALA A 32 -7.04 14.81 12.25
CA ALA A 32 -6.29 14.79 13.51
C ALA A 32 -7.20 14.44 14.68
N TRP A 33 -8.40 15.06 14.76
CA TRP A 33 -9.37 14.75 15.81
C TRP A 33 -9.86 13.31 15.73
N ALA A 34 -10.11 12.79 14.53
CA ALA A 34 -10.50 11.40 14.33
C ALA A 34 -9.40 10.43 14.78
N ALA A 35 -8.13 10.71 14.46
CA ALA A 35 -6.99 9.90 14.90
C ALA A 35 -6.85 9.91 16.43
N LEU A 36 -6.97 11.07 17.07
CA LEU A 36 -6.94 11.18 18.52
C LEU A 36 -8.11 10.46 19.19
N ALA A 37 -9.31 10.54 18.61
CA ALA A 37 -10.49 9.84 19.11
C ALA A 37 -10.33 8.31 19.02
N LEU A 38 -9.58 7.79 18.03
CA LEU A 38 -9.29 6.35 17.93
C LEU A 38 -8.38 5.85 19.06
N LEU A 39 -7.45 6.68 19.55
CA LEU A 39 -6.59 6.32 20.69
C LEU A 39 -7.35 6.15 22.01
N GLY A 40 -8.51 6.82 22.16
CA GLY A 40 -9.36 6.72 23.32
C GLY A 40 -10.44 5.63 23.25
N ARG A 41 -10.52 4.88 22.15
CA ARG A 41 -11.52 3.82 22.00
C ARG A 41 -11.05 2.52 22.63
N GLU A 42 -11.99 1.79 23.21
CA GLU A 42 -11.73 0.45 23.74
C GLU A 42 -11.47 -0.54 22.59
N SER A 43 -10.52 -1.45 22.81
CA SER A 43 -10.25 -2.55 21.88
C SER A 43 -11.33 -3.62 22.01
N LEU A 44 -12.14 -3.79 20.98
CA LEU A 44 -13.18 -4.81 20.94
C LEU A 44 -12.61 -6.11 20.36
N LEU A 45 -12.64 -7.18 21.15
CA LEU A 45 -12.27 -8.51 20.70
C LEU A 45 -13.56 -9.31 20.41
N ALA A 46 -13.60 -9.98 19.27
CA ALA A 46 -14.69 -10.88 18.93
C ALA A 46 -14.71 -12.07 19.92
N ARG A 47 -15.91 -12.50 20.33
CA ARG A 47 -16.10 -13.48 21.43
C ARG A 47 -15.43 -14.85 21.24
N LYS A 48 -15.16 -15.25 19.98
CA LYS A 48 -14.52 -16.51 19.61
C LYS A 48 -13.33 -16.27 18.66
N SER A 49 -12.67 -15.11 18.75
CA SER A 49 -11.55 -14.78 17.88
C SER A 49 -10.33 -15.65 18.22
N ASP A 50 -9.59 -16.03 17.19
CA ASP A 50 -8.23 -16.51 17.34
C ASP A 50 -7.34 -15.28 17.58
N ARG A 51 -6.98 -15.10 18.85
CA ARG A 51 -6.31 -13.88 19.33
C ARG A 51 -4.99 -13.62 18.61
N LEU A 52 -4.25 -14.67 18.29
CA LEU A 52 -2.96 -14.55 17.62
C LEU A 52 -3.14 -13.96 16.21
N PHE A 53 -4.04 -14.47 15.40
CA PHE A 53 -4.30 -13.97 14.06
C PHE A 53 -4.95 -12.60 14.07
N PHE A 54 -5.81 -12.34 15.03
CA PHE A 54 -6.50 -11.07 15.18
C PHE A 54 -5.52 -9.92 15.51
N GLU A 55 -4.57 -10.15 16.41
CA GLU A 55 -3.58 -9.15 16.83
C GLU A 55 -2.44 -9.00 15.82
N LEU A 56 -1.98 -10.10 15.21
CA LEU A 56 -0.88 -10.05 14.24
C LEU A 56 -1.26 -9.47 12.87
N GLY A 57 -2.51 -9.64 12.43
CA GLY A 57 -2.96 -9.14 11.13
C GLY A 57 -2.65 -7.66 10.90
N PRO A 58 -3.13 -6.73 11.73
CA PRO A 58 -2.84 -5.31 11.60
C PRO A 58 -1.35 -4.96 11.74
N VAL A 59 -0.63 -5.67 12.61
CA VAL A 59 0.82 -5.45 12.81
C VAL A 59 1.59 -5.82 11.55
N LEU A 60 1.29 -6.97 10.95
CA LEU A 60 1.93 -7.41 9.70
C LEU A 60 1.59 -6.48 8.54
N LEU A 61 0.37 -5.94 8.48
CA LEU A 61 -0.01 -4.96 7.46
C LEU A 61 0.83 -3.68 7.58
N LEU A 62 1.00 -3.18 8.80
CA LEU A 62 1.86 -2.01 9.06
C LEU A 62 3.31 -2.29 8.68
N VAL A 63 3.84 -3.45 9.06
CA VAL A 63 5.21 -3.87 8.73
C VAL A 63 5.39 -3.97 7.22
N ALA A 64 4.46 -4.58 6.49
CA ALA A 64 4.50 -4.67 5.03
C ALA A 64 4.53 -3.28 4.37
N GLY A 65 3.71 -2.35 4.84
CA GLY A 65 3.70 -0.97 4.35
C GLY A 65 5.03 -0.25 4.61
N LEU A 66 5.60 -0.39 5.80
CA LEU A 66 6.89 0.20 6.14
C LEU A 66 8.03 -0.41 5.32
N MET A 67 8.02 -1.71 5.08
CA MET A 67 8.98 -2.40 4.21
C MET A 67 8.91 -1.89 2.76
N ALA A 68 7.70 -1.73 2.22
CA ALA A 68 7.52 -1.20 0.86
C ALA A 68 8.09 0.22 0.73
N VAL A 69 7.80 1.08 1.70
CA VAL A 69 8.29 2.47 1.68
C VAL A 69 9.79 2.58 1.91
N ALA A 70 10.40 1.66 2.67
CA ALA A 70 11.83 1.68 2.95
C ALA A 70 12.70 1.65 1.68
N VAL A 71 12.18 1.08 0.60
CA VAL A 71 12.91 0.90 -0.68
C VAL A 71 12.53 1.95 -1.72
N ILE A 72 11.49 2.76 -1.48
CA ILE A 72 11.05 3.79 -2.43
C ILE A 72 11.86 5.07 -2.18
N PRO A 73 12.59 5.59 -3.19
CA PRO A 73 13.25 6.89 -3.09
C PRO A 73 12.20 8.01 -3.18
N LEU A 74 11.95 8.67 -2.06
CA LEU A 74 10.97 9.76 -1.97
C LEU A 74 11.49 11.09 -2.52
N ALA A 75 12.81 11.29 -2.45
CA ALA A 75 13.51 12.45 -3.00
C ALA A 75 14.98 12.11 -3.23
N PRO A 76 15.73 12.93 -4.00
CA PRO A 76 17.17 12.76 -4.15
C PRO A 76 17.86 12.74 -2.78
N GLY A 77 18.52 11.61 -2.44
CA GLY A 77 19.16 11.40 -1.14
C GLY A 77 18.21 11.05 0.01
N LEU A 78 16.90 10.92 -0.22
CA LEU A 78 15.92 10.52 0.78
C LEU A 78 15.41 9.11 0.52
N ILE A 79 16.27 8.13 0.76
CA ILE A 79 15.97 6.70 0.76
C ILE A 79 16.38 6.10 2.10
N ILE A 80 15.60 5.15 2.62
CA ILE A 80 15.96 4.46 3.87
C ILE A 80 16.99 3.37 3.58
N THR A 81 16.73 2.57 2.56
CA THR A 81 17.56 1.43 2.19
C THR A 81 17.68 1.34 0.68
N ASP A 82 18.88 1.49 0.15
CA ASP A 82 19.17 1.24 -1.26
C ASP A 82 19.53 -0.24 -1.44
N LEU A 83 18.67 -0.97 -2.13
CA LEU A 83 18.84 -2.38 -2.42
C LEU A 83 19.03 -2.56 -3.92
N ALA A 84 20.06 -3.30 -4.31
CA ALA A 84 20.30 -3.68 -5.72
C ALA A 84 19.08 -4.41 -6.35
N THR A 85 18.24 -5.04 -5.54
CA THR A 85 17.02 -5.76 -5.94
C THR A 85 15.76 -5.08 -5.41
N GLY A 86 15.77 -3.75 -5.29
CA GLY A 86 14.71 -2.97 -4.65
C GLY A 86 13.32 -3.19 -5.27
N ALA A 87 13.23 -3.30 -6.59
CA ALA A 87 11.97 -3.56 -7.30
C ALA A 87 11.37 -4.94 -6.95
N LEU A 88 12.20 -5.97 -6.81
CA LEU A 88 11.75 -7.30 -6.36
C LEU A 88 11.32 -7.28 -4.90
N PHE A 89 12.07 -6.56 -4.06
CA PHE A 89 11.72 -6.41 -2.65
C PHE A 89 10.38 -5.67 -2.47
N LEU A 90 10.10 -4.67 -3.28
CA LEU A 90 8.81 -3.98 -3.29
C LEU A 90 7.67 -4.96 -3.61
N ASN A 91 7.83 -5.79 -4.64
CA ASN A 91 6.84 -6.82 -4.97
C ASN A 91 6.66 -7.84 -3.84
N ALA A 92 7.74 -8.25 -3.18
CA ALA A 92 7.68 -9.14 -2.02
C ALA A 92 6.94 -8.49 -0.83
N ALA A 93 7.19 -7.21 -0.57
CA ALA A 93 6.49 -6.45 0.48
C ALA A 93 4.98 -6.35 0.19
N LEU A 94 4.61 -6.11 -1.08
CA LEU A 94 3.20 -6.13 -1.49
C LEU A 94 2.58 -7.53 -1.28
N ALA A 95 3.29 -8.61 -1.60
CA ALA A 95 2.81 -9.97 -1.35
C ALA A 95 2.61 -10.24 0.16
N TYR A 96 3.40 -9.61 1.02
CA TYR A 96 3.25 -9.72 2.47
C TYR A 96 1.94 -9.11 3.00
N VAL A 97 1.41 -8.09 2.31
CA VAL A 97 0.08 -7.51 2.58
C VAL A 97 -1.01 -8.59 2.49
N LEU A 98 -0.89 -9.50 1.52
CA LEU A 98 -1.82 -10.62 1.37
C LEU A 98 -1.90 -11.49 2.63
N VAL A 99 -0.74 -11.86 3.18
CA VAL A 99 -0.67 -12.68 4.40
C VAL A 99 -1.36 -11.95 5.56
N ALA A 100 -1.09 -10.66 5.72
CA ALA A 100 -1.70 -9.84 6.76
C ALA A 100 -3.24 -9.78 6.67
N LEU A 101 -3.76 -9.63 5.44
CA LEU A 101 -5.20 -9.55 5.21
C LEU A 101 -5.92 -10.89 5.42
N ILE A 102 -5.30 -12.00 5.01
CA ILE A 102 -5.83 -13.34 5.28
C ILE A 102 -5.90 -13.57 6.80
N MET A 103 -4.84 -13.21 7.53
CA MET A 103 -4.84 -13.34 8.99
C MET A 103 -5.92 -12.47 9.64
N ALA A 104 -6.10 -11.23 9.16
CA ALA A 104 -7.14 -10.35 9.63
C ALA A 104 -8.56 -10.88 9.36
N GLY A 105 -8.78 -11.53 8.21
CA GLY A 105 -10.06 -12.18 7.86
C GLY A 105 -10.33 -13.45 8.66
N TRP A 106 -9.27 -14.20 9.00
CA TRP A 106 -9.40 -15.44 9.77
C TRP A 106 -9.56 -15.17 11.28
N GLY A 107 -8.87 -14.15 11.79
CA GLY A 107 -8.82 -13.84 13.22
C GLY A 107 -10.16 -13.77 13.93
N PRO A 108 -11.22 -13.10 13.41
CA PRO A 108 -12.52 -13.00 14.05
C PRO A 108 -13.29 -14.33 14.14
N ASN A 109 -12.85 -15.38 13.40
CA ASN A 109 -13.47 -16.70 13.34
C ASN A 109 -14.99 -16.66 13.01
N GLY A 110 -15.38 -15.69 12.18
CA GLY A 110 -16.75 -15.48 11.71
C GLY A 110 -16.89 -15.86 10.23
N ALA A 111 -18.04 -16.42 9.83
CA ALA A 111 -18.30 -16.81 8.46
C ALA A 111 -18.16 -15.61 7.48
N TYR A 112 -18.68 -14.46 7.83
CA TYR A 112 -18.61 -13.25 6.99
C TYR A 112 -17.18 -12.70 6.88
N ALA A 113 -16.43 -12.70 8.00
CA ALA A 113 -15.04 -12.26 8.00
C ALA A 113 -14.16 -13.18 7.14
N MET A 114 -14.40 -14.48 7.20
CA MET A 114 -13.69 -15.46 6.37
C MET A 114 -14.00 -15.29 4.88
N ILE A 115 -15.27 -15.10 4.50
CA ILE A 115 -15.67 -14.82 3.13
C ILE A 115 -15.02 -13.52 2.62
N ALA A 116 -15.00 -12.47 3.45
CA ALA A 116 -14.32 -11.23 3.11
C ALA A 116 -12.81 -11.43 2.90
N GLY A 117 -12.15 -12.21 3.77
CA GLY A 117 -10.74 -12.57 3.61
C GLY A 117 -10.44 -13.29 2.29
N TRP A 118 -11.29 -14.24 1.88
CA TRP A 118 -11.16 -14.93 0.60
C TRP A 118 -11.41 -14.02 -0.61
N ARG A 119 -12.34 -13.06 -0.51
CA ARG A 119 -12.53 -12.02 -1.53
C ARG A 119 -11.25 -11.20 -1.72
N PHE A 120 -10.68 -10.69 -0.62
CA PHE A 120 -9.41 -9.96 -0.67
C PHE A 120 -8.29 -10.78 -1.27
N LEU A 121 -8.19 -12.06 -0.93
CA LEU A 121 -7.22 -12.95 -1.53
C LEU A 121 -7.36 -13.02 -3.06
N GLY A 122 -8.57 -13.28 -3.54
CA GLY A 122 -8.83 -13.39 -4.98
C GLY A 122 -8.50 -12.11 -5.74
N GLN A 123 -8.96 -10.98 -5.22
CA GLN A 123 -8.69 -9.65 -5.78
C GLN A 123 -7.20 -9.33 -5.74
N PHE A 124 -6.54 -9.56 -4.62
CA PHE A 124 -5.11 -9.29 -4.48
C PHE A 124 -4.28 -10.09 -5.48
N ILE A 125 -4.53 -11.40 -5.63
CA ILE A 125 -3.78 -12.24 -6.58
C ILE A 125 -3.96 -11.74 -8.01
N ALA A 126 -5.18 -11.36 -8.40
CA ALA A 126 -5.45 -10.86 -9.74
C ALA A 126 -4.68 -9.56 -10.03
N TYR A 127 -4.74 -8.59 -9.15
CA TYR A 127 -4.09 -7.29 -9.36
C TYR A 127 -2.58 -7.31 -9.06
N ALA A 128 -2.11 -8.16 -8.15
CA ALA A 128 -0.67 -8.33 -7.90
C ALA A 128 0.07 -8.84 -9.13
N MET A 129 -0.54 -9.75 -9.91
CA MET A 129 0.05 -10.18 -11.18
C MET A 129 0.11 -9.04 -12.21
N LEU A 130 -0.91 -8.20 -12.25
CA LEU A 130 -0.95 -7.06 -13.16
C LEU A 130 0.06 -5.97 -12.80
N ILE A 131 0.37 -5.75 -11.52
CA ILE A 131 1.30 -4.69 -11.09
C ILE A 131 2.77 -5.09 -11.28
N VAL A 132 3.09 -6.37 -11.23
CA VAL A 132 4.45 -6.86 -11.46
C VAL A 132 4.94 -6.58 -12.88
N MET A 133 4.06 -6.68 -13.87
CA MET A 133 4.43 -6.48 -15.28
C MET A 133 4.98 -5.06 -15.57
N PRO A 134 4.29 -3.97 -15.26
CA PRO A 134 4.82 -2.62 -15.50
C PRO A 134 6.07 -2.32 -14.66
N ILE A 135 6.18 -2.83 -13.43
CA ILE A 135 7.38 -2.67 -12.62
C ILE A 135 8.58 -3.35 -13.30
N THR A 136 8.38 -4.57 -13.80
CA THR A 136 9.43 -5.30 -14.53
C THR A 136 9.80 -4.58 -15.84
N ALA A 137 8.83 -4.06 -16.59
CA ALA A 137 9.08 -3.35 -17.83
C ALA A 137 9.92 -2.06 -17.61
N VAL A 138 9.66 -1.35 -16.51
CA VAL A 138 10.47 -0.18 -16.15
C VAL A 138 11.89 -0.57 -15.69
N ALA A 139 12.01 -1.67 -14.93
CA ALA A 139 13.32 -2.22 -14.53
C ALA A 139 14.16 -2.68 -15.73
N MET A 140 13.53 -3.32 -16.73
CA MET A 140 14.20 -3.70 -17.99
C MET A 140 14.74 -2.48 -18.75
N ARG A 141 14.00 -1.38 -18.77
CA ARG A 141 14.45 -0.14 -19.38
C ARG A 141 15.63 0.47 -18.64
N ALA A 142 15.61 0.43 -17.32
CA ALA A 142 16.70 0.95 -16.48
C ALA A 142 17.93 0.01 -16.45
N GLU A 143 17.82 -1.19 -17.02
CA GLU A 143 18.80 -2.27 -16.93
C GLU A 143 19.22 -2.59 -15.50
N SER A 144 18.36 -2.26 -14.54
CA SER A 144 18.61 -2.41 -13.11
C SER A 144 17.35 -2.72 -12.34
N LEU A 145 17.48 -3.45 -11.23
CA LEU A 145 16.42 -3.72 -10.26
C LEU A 145 16.47 -2.76 -9.06
N SER A 146 17.47 -1.87 -8.98
CA SER A 146 17.53 -0.82 -7.97
C SER A 146 16.45 0.24 -8.23
N THR A 147 15.67 0.57 -7.23
CA THR A 147 14.63 1.61 -7.31
C THR A 147 15.24 2.99 -7.55
N VAL A 148 16.45 3.24 -7.05
CA VAL A 148 17.17 4.50 -7.26
C VAL A 148 17.59 4.65 -8.72
N GLU A 149 18.15 3.61 -9.33
CA GLU A 149 18.56 3.62 -10.74
C GLU A 149 17.35 3.72 -11.67
N ILE A 150 16.23 3.07 -11.33
CA ILE A 150 14.98 3.22 -12.06
C ILE A 150 14.48 4.67 -12.03
N VAL A 151 14.57 5.34 -10.90
CA VAL A 151 14.16 6.76 -10.79
C VAL A 151 15.12 7.68 -11.54
N THR A 152 16.42 7.47 -11.42
CA THR A 152 17.43 8.28 -12.13
C THR A 152 17.36 8.10 -13.63
N SER A 153 17.01 6.94 -14.15
CA SER A 153 16.81 6.69 -15.58
C SER A 153 15.71 7.55 -16.21
N GLN A 154 14.80 8.09 -15.39
CA GLN A 154 13.72 8.98 -15.82
C GLN A 154 14.14 10.46 -15.96
N ALA A 155 15.40 10.81 -15.65
CA ALA A 155 15.86 12.20 -15.69
C ALA A 155 15.74 12.85 -17.08
N GLN A 156 15.86 12.06 -18.16
CA GLN A 156 15.74 12.57 -19.53
C GLN A 156 14.29 12.52 -20.04
N LEU A 157 13.58 11.43 -19.80
CA LEU A 157 12.19 11.25 -20.23
C LEU A 157 11.43 10.34 -19.25
N TRP A 158 10.24 10.74 -18.90
CA TRP A 158 9.41 10.00 -17.95
C TRP A 158 8.94 8.67 -18.53
N ASN A 159 8.88 7.64 -17.69
CA ASN A 159 8.43 6.29 -18.08
C ASN A 159 7.01 6.27 -18.65
N VAL A 160 6.15 7.21 -18.25
CA VAL A 160 4.80 7.37 -18.78
C VAL A 160 4.80 7.58 -20.30
N LEU A 161 5.77 8.34 -20.83
CA LEU A 161 5.88 8.61 -22.27
C LEU A 161 6.48 7.43 -23.04
N TYR A 162 7.39 6.68 -22.43
CA TYR A 162 7.97 5.48 -23.03
C TYR A 162 7.02 4.29 -23.04
N GLN A 163 6.27 4.12 -21.96
CA GLN A 163 5.40 2.97 -21.74
C GLN A 163 4.01 3.41 -21.26
N PRO A 164 3.23 4.10 -22.11
CA PRO A 164 1.91 4.61 -21.72
C PRO A 164 0.96 3.48 -21.29
N ILE A 165 1.00 2.32 -21.99
CA ILE A 165 0.17 1.16 -21.66
C ILE A 165 0.61 0.59 -20.29
N GLY A 166 1.91 0.48 -20.02
CA GLY A 166 2.44 0.03 -18.73
C GLY A 166 2.00 0.94 -17.59
N PHE A 167 2.00 2.26 -17.82
CA PHE A 167 1.52 3.21 -16.82
C PHE A 167 0.02 3.05 -16.52
N VAL A 168 -0.82 2.91 -17.55
CA VAL A 168 -2.26 2.67 -17.37
C VAL A 168 -2.50 1.37 -16.61
N LEU A 169 -1.82 0.29 -16.98
CA LEU A 169 -1.91 -1.00 -16.27
C LEU A 169 -1.49 -0.86 -14.81
N PHE A 170 -0.40 -0.12 -14.53
CA PHE A 170 0.06 0.14 -13.17
C PHE A 170 -0.99 0.88 -12.34
N VAL A 171 -1.59 1.95 -12.89
CA VAL A 171 -2.63 2.73 -12.20
C VAL A 171 -3.86 1.86 -11.91
N VAL A 172 -4.34 1.11 -12.90
CA VAL A 172 -5.50 0.22 -12.71
C VAL A 172 -5.21 -0.85 -11.67
N ALA A 173 -4.03 -1.50 -11.74
CA ALA A 173 -3.63 -2.51 -10.77
C ALA A 173 -3.47 -1.93 -9.37
N ALA A 174 -2.89 -0.74 -9.25
CA ALA A 174 -2.75 -0.05 -7.97
C ALA A 174 -4.10 0.34 -7.35
N MET A 175 -5.05 0.81 -8.16
CA MET A 175 -6.43 1.07 -7.71
C MET A 175 -7.11 -0.22 -7.22
N GLY A 176 -6.94 -1.33 -7.94
CA GLY A 176 -7.47 -2.62 -7.54
C GLY A 176 -6.85 -3.16 -6.25
N LEU A 177 -5.54 -3.00 -6.08
CA LEU A 177 -4.85 -3.37 -4.83
C LEU A 177 -5.22 -2.48 -3.64
N ALA A 178 -5.58 -1.22 -3.90
CA ALA A 178 -6.04 -0.28 -2.88
C ALA A 178 -7.54 -0.38 -2.56
N TRP A 179 -8.25 -1.35 -3.17
CA TRP A 179 -9.71 -1.55 -3.03
C TRP A 179 -10.52 -0.28 -3.28
N LEU A 180 -10.11 0.50 -4.28
CA LEU A 180 -10.83 1.70 -4.65
C LEU A 180 -12.00 1.39 -5.60
N PRO A 181 -13.18 1.96 -5.39
CA PRO A 181 -14.26 1.87 -6.36
C PRO A 181 -13.81 2.43 -7.72
N PRO A 182 -14.16 1.83 -8.84
CA PRO A 182 -15.10 0.73 -9.09
C PRO A 182 -14.49 -0.68 -9.07
N LEU A 183 -13.24 -0.84 -8.67
CA LEU A 183 -12.48 -2.10 -8.72
C LEU A 183 -12.58 -2.91 -7.41
N ASP A 184 -13.36 -2.46 -6.45
CA ASP A 184 -13.70 -3.19 -5.22
C ASP A 184 -14.82 -4.20 -5.54
N LEU A 185 -14.48 -5.50 -5.53
CA LEU A 185 -15.37 -6.63 -5.88
C LEU A 185 -16.05 -7.21 -4.65
#